data_04c93171af98a0915ad83bf051791952
#
_entry.id   04c93171af98a0915ad83bf051791952
#
_cell.length_a   1.000
_cell.length_b   1.000
_cell.length_c   1.000
_cell.angle_alpha   90.00
_cell.angle_beta   90.00
_cell.angle_gamma   90.00
#
_symmetry.space_group_name_H-M   'P 1'
#
loop_
_entity.id
_entity.type
_entity.pdbx_description
1 polymer ?
#
loop_
_entity_poly.entity_id
_entity_poly.type
_entity_poly.pdbx_seq_one_letter_code
_entity_poly.pdbx_strand_id
1 'polypeptide(L)'
;CVIQLSALEAEGFYHVRDELEIVAARAAAVHISDLEIEVLKANLALFDSARAKPKRLYQIDNQFHNVLHDACNNSYLSQTLRRLRIRIGLLQGRPFSNSERINDAYKEHASIIKALELHDPDKAERAITKHYRSARKSRLSLF
;
A
#
# COMPACT_ATOMS: atom_id res chain seq x y z
N CYS A 1 6.98 5.00 -20.73
CA CYS A 1 8.05 5.92 -20.35
C CYS A 1 8.38 5.83 -18.87
N VAL A 2 9.63 5.60 -18.56
CA VAL A 2 10.12 5.65 -17.18
C VAL A 2 10.57 7.09 -16.91
N ILE A 3 9.92 7.73 -15.94
CA ILE A 3 10.34 9.06 -15.49
C ILE A 3 11.50 8.84 -14.52
N GLN A 4 12.65 9.42 -14.84
CA GLN A 4 13.80 9.37 -13.94
C GLN A 4 13.76 10.57 -13.00
N LEU A 5 13.79 10.28 -11.70
CA LEU A 5 13.96 11.29 -10.65
C LEU A 5 15.37 11.20 -10.09
N SER A 6 15.92 12.33 -9.65
CA SER A 6 17.12 12.31 -8.83
C SER A 6 16.84 11.57 -7.51
N ALA A 7 17.89 11.09 -6.85
CA ALA A 7 17.75 10.43 -5.54
C ALA A 7 17.06 11.35 -4.52
N LEU A 8 17.39 12.64 -4.54
CA LEU A 8 16.78 13.63 -3.64
C LEU A 8 15.29 13.83 -3.90
N GLU A 9 14.91 13.92 -5.17
CA GLU A 9 13.50 14.06 -5.57
C GLU A 9 12.69 12.82 -5.19
N ALA A 10 13.24 11.62 -5.43
CA ALA A 10 12.59 10.36 -5.05
C ALA A 10 12.40 10.28 -3.53
N GLU A 11 13.40 10.66 -2.76
CA GLU A 11 13.32 10.67 -1.30
C GLU A 11 12.24 11.61 -0.80
N GLY A 12 12.16 12.82 -1.35
CA GLY A 12 11.13 13.81 -1.02
C GLY A 12 9.73 13.30 -1.37
N PHE A 13 9.59 12.66 -2.51
CA PHE A 13 8.33 12.07 -2.96
C PHE A 13 7.85 10.97 -2.00
N TYR A 14 8.73 10.04 -1.63
CA TYR A 14 8.39 8.96 -0.70
C TYR A 14 8.08 9.49 0.71
N HIS A 15 8.76 10.53 1.15
CA HIS A 15 8.47 11.15 2.43
C HIS A 15 7.02 11.66 2.48
N VAL A 16 6.61 12.42 1.47
CA VAL A 16 5.23 12.94 1.38
C VAL A 16 4.22 11.79 1.32
N ARG A 17 4.47 10.79 0.47
CA ARG A 17 3.59 9.64 0.34
C ARG A 17 3.41 8.92 1.68
N ASP A 18 4.52 8.66 2.38
CA ASP A 18 4.48 7.94 3.65
C ASP A 18 3.67 8.67 4.70
N GLU A 19 3.83 9.99 4.82
CA GLU A 19 3.08 10.81 5.76
C GLU A 19 1.57 10.80 5.45
N LEU A 20 1.20 10.94 4.18
CA LEU A 20 -0.21 10.89 3.77
C LEU A 20 -0.82 9.51 3.97
N GLU A 21 -0.08 8.45 3.74
CA GLU A 21 -0.52 7.08 3.99
C GLU A 21 -0.79 6.82 5.47
N ILE A 22 0.01 7.39 6.36
CA ILE A 22 -0.23 7.33 7.81
C ILE A 22 -1.55 8.01 8.16
N VAL A 23 -1.79 9.22 7.64
CA VAL A 23 -3.03 9.94 7.87
C VAL A 23 -4.23 9.10 7.38
N ALA A 24 -4.14 8.53 6.20
CA ALA A 24 -5.19 7.70 5.61
C ALA A 24 -5.45 6.42 6.43
N ALA A 25 -4.39 5.73 6.87
CA ALA A 25 -4.53 4.50 7.65
C ALA A 25 -5.19 4.76 9.01
N ARG A 26 -4.81 5.83 9.69
CA ARG A 26 -5.42 6.22 10.96
C ARG A 26 -6.91 6.55 10.79
N ALA A 27 -7.24 7.31 9.78
CA ALA A 27 -8.64 7.66 9.47
C ALA A 27 -9.45 6.42 9.05
N ALA A 28 -8.87 5.55 8.23
CA ALA A 28 -9.52 4.30 7.83
C ALA A 28 -9.83 3.42 9.04
N ALA A 29 -8.93 3.33 10.01
CA ALA A 29 -9.16 2.54 11.22
C ALA A 29 -10.40 3.02 11.98
N VAL A 30 -10.68 4.33 11.96
CA VAL A 30 -11.85 4.90 12.61
C VAL A 30 -13.13 4.63 11.81
N HIS A 31 -13.06 4.76 10.47
CA HIS A 31 -14.27 4.84 9.63
C HIS A 31 -14.59 3.56 8.85
N ILE A 32 -13.67 2.59 8.77
CA ILE A 32 -13.86 1.41 7.93
C ILE A 32 -15.09 0.61 8.36
N SER A 33 -15.87 0.15 7.38
CA SER A 33 -17.04 -0.70 7.60
C SER A 33 -16.65 -2.18 7.61
N ASP A 34 -17.54 -3.01 8.18
CA ASP A 34 -17.37 -4.47 8.15
C ASP A 34 -17.31 -5.01 6.73
N LEU A 35 -18.10 -4.44 5.82
CA LEU A 35 -18.10 -4.83 4.41
C LEU A 35 -16.74 -4.54 3.76
N GLU A 36 -16.17 -3.38 4.01
CA GLU A 36 -14.84 -3.03 3.49
C GLU A 36 -13.75 -3.94 4.05
N ILE A 37 -13.84 -4.32 5.31
CA ILE A 37 -12.94 -5.34 5.91
C ILE A 37 -13.05 -6.66 5.15
N GLU A 38 -14.26 -7.12 4.86
CA GLU A 38 -14.45 -8.38 4.11
C GLU A 38 -13.90 -8.28 2.68
N VAL A 39 -14.03 -7.12 2.05
CA VAL A 39 -13.42 -6.86 0.72
C VAL A 39 -11.88 -6.97 0.80
N LEU A 40 -11.28 -6.40 1.84
CA LEU A 40 -9.82 -6.48 2.04
C LEU A 40 -9.35 -7.92 2.28
N LYS A 41 -10.10 -8.70 3.07
CA LYS A 41 -9.79 -10.12 3.31
C LYS A 41 -9.89 -10.94 2.03
N ALA A 42 -10.91 -10.71 1.21
CA ALA A 42 -11.05 -11.36 -0.09
C ALA A 42 -9.89 -10.98 -1.02
N ASN A 43 -9.48 -9.73 -1.01
CA ASN A 43 -8.33 -9.24 -1.76
C ASN A 43 -7.04 -9.95 -1.34
N LEU A 44 -6.83 -10.15 -0.04
CA LEU A 44 -5.67 -10.86 0.48
C LEU A 44 -5.63 -12.32 -0.01
N ALA A 45 -6.77 -13.00 -0.06
CA ALA A 45 -6.88 -14.36 -0.60
C ALA A 45 -6.53 -14.40 -2.08
N LEU A 46 -7.00 -13.41 -2.87
CA LEU A 46 -6.65 -13.28 -4.28
C LEU A 46 -5.15 -13.04 -4.47
N PHE A 47 -4.55 -12.20 -3.63
CA PHE A 47 -3.12 -11.94 -3.64
C PHE A 47 -2.34 -13.24 -3.48
N ASP A 48 -2.71 -14.05 -2.50
CA ASP A 48 -2.08 -15.34 -2.24
C ASP A 48 -2.19 -16.30 -3.45
N SER A 49 -3.34 -16.33 -4.12
CA SER A 49 -3.58 -17.18 -5.29
C SER A 49 -2.81 -16.72 -6.54
N ALA A 50 -2.35 -15.48 -6.58
CA ALA A 50 -1.72 -14.88 -7.76
C ALA A 50 -0.19 -14.76 -7.65
N ARG A 51 0.44 -15.44 -6.69
CA ARG A 51 1.88 -15.30 -6.39
C ARG A 51 2.79 -15.48 -7.61
N ALA A 52 2.42 -16.34 -8.55
CA ALA A 52 3.21 -16.61 -9.75
C ALA A 52 2.91 -15.64 -10.91
N LYS A 53 2.05 -14.64 -10.71
CA LYS A 53 1.59 -13.72 -11.76
C LYS A 53 1.83 -12.26 -11.35
N PRO A 54 3.04 -11.70 -11.60
CA PRO A 54 3.41 -10.37 -11.12
C PRO A 54 2.47 -9.24 -11.55
N LYS A 55 1.97 -9.29 -12.79
CA LYS A 55 1.02 -8.27 -13.27
C LYS A 55 -0.30 -8.35 -12.51
N ARG A 56 -0.77 -9.55 -12.23
CA ARG A 56 -2.00 -9.76 -11.48
C ARG A 56 -1.84 -9.32 -10.02
N LEU A 57 -0.70 -9.64 -9.41
CA LEU A 57 -0.36 -9.17 -8.07
C LEU A 57 -0.39 -7.65 -7.98
N TYR A 58 0.18 -6.97 -8.97
CA TYR A 58 0.19 -5.51 -9.02
C TYR A 58 -1.23 -4.93 -9.05
N GLN A 59 -2.12 -5.52 -9.85
CA GLN A 59 -3.51 -5.10 -9.91
C GLN A 59 -4.24 -5.31 -8.58
N ILE A 60 -4.02 -6.47 -7.96
CA ILE A 60 -4.63 -6.81 -6.66
C ILE A 60 -4.11 -5.87 -5.57
N ASP A 61 -2.82 -5.58 -5.57
CA ASP A 61 -2.20 -4.63 -4.65
C ASP A 61 -2.82 -3.23 -4.78
N ASN A 62 -3.01 -2.76 -6.01
CA ASN A 62 -3.67 -1.48 -6.26
C ASN A 62 -5.10 -1.46 -5.72
N GLN A 63 -5.85 -2.54 -5.90
CA GLN A 63 -7.21 -2.67 -5.37
C GLN A 63 -7.23 -2.59 -3.84
N PHE A 64 -6.30 -3.28 -3.19
CA PHE A 64 -6.14 -3.23 -1.73
C PHE A 64 -5.99 -1.79 -1.23
N HIS A 65 -5.03 -1.08 -1.80
CA HIS A 65 -4.74 0.29 -1.39
C HIS A 65 -5.88 1.25 -1.71
N ASN A 66 -6.59 1.05 -2.83
CA ASN A 66 -7.75 1.88 -3.16
C ASN A 66 -8.88 1.71 -2.14
N VAL A 67 -9.16 0.49 -1.70
CA VAL A 67 -10.17 0.25 -0.65
C VAL A 67 -9.76 0.93 0.65
N LEU A 68 -8.49 0.78 1.03
CA LEU A 68 -7.94 1.41 2.24
C LEU A 68 -8.07 2.94 2.18
N HIS A 69 -7.73 3.55 1.06
CA HIS A 69 -7.81 5.00 0.89
C HIS A 69 -9.27 5.48 0.91
N ASP A 70 -10.18 4.77 0.25
CA ASP A 70 -11.60 5.16 0.25
C ASP A 70 -12.21 5.03 1.64
N ALA A 71 -11.75 4.08 2.45
CA ALA A 71 -12.22 3.87 3.82
C ALA A 71 -11.84 5.02 4.77
N CYS A 72 -10.93 5.91 4.39
CA CYS A 72 -10.55 7.05 5.24
C CYS A 72 -11.62 8.15 5.32
N ASN A 73 -12.66 8.10 4.47
CA ASN A 73 -13.74 9.07 4.39
C ASN A 73 -13.27 10.52 4.14
N ASN A 74 -12.16 10.67 3.45
CA ASN A 74 -11.63 11.97 3.05
C ASN A 74 -11.30 11.91 1.54
N SER A 75 -12.20 12.43 0.72
CA SER A 75 -12.07 12.36 -0.73
C SER A 75 -10.85 13.11 -1.28
N TYR A 76 -10.45 14.18 -0.64
CA TYR A 76 -9.25 14.93 -1.04
C TYR A 76 -7.99 14.11 -0.81
N LEU A 77 -7.91 13.43 0.33
CA LEU A 77 -6.81 12.56 0.67
C LEU A 77 -6.76 11.34 -0.25
N SER A 78 -7.89 10.66 -0.46
CA SER A 78 -7.93 9.48 -1.32
C SER A 78 -7.57 9.81 -2.77
N GLN A 79 -8.04 10.93 -3.31
CA GLN A 79 -7.69 11.37 -4.66
C GLN A 79 -6.20 11.70 -4.78
N THR A 80 -5.65 12.39 -3.79
CA THR A 80 -4.21 12.73 -3.77
C THR A 80 -3.37 11.45 -3.75
N LEU A 81 -3.73 10.49 -2.90
CA LEU A 81 -3.01 9.22 -2.82
C LEU A 81 -3.10 8.39 -4.11
N ARG A 82 -4.26 8.39 -4.78
CA ARG A 82 -4.39 7.74 -6.10
C ARG A 82 -3.44 8.33 -7.13
N ARG A 83 -3.34 9.64 -7.18
CA ARG A 83 -2.40 10.32 -8.09
C ARG A 83 -0.96 9.95 -7.78
N LEU A 84 -0.60 9.90 -6.50
CA LEU A 84 0.74 9.50 -6.08
C LEU A 84 1.03 8.04 -6.45
N ARG A 85 0.06 7.13 -6.31
CA ARG A 85 0.24 5.73 -6.69
C ARG A 85 0.44 5.55 -8.19
N ILE A 86 -0.31 6.28 -9.00
CA ILE A 86 -0.13 6.26 -10.46
C ILE A 86 1.30 6.70 -10.80
N ARG A 87 1.77 7.78 -10.19
CA ARG A 87 3.12 8.30 -10.41
C ARG A 87 4.19 7.29 -9.97
N ILE A 88 4.00 6.63 -8.83
CA ILE A 88 4.91 5.57 -8.37
C ILE A 88 4.98 4.44 -9.39
N GLY A 89 3.85 4.01 -9.93
CA GLY A 89 3.80 2.97 -10.96
C GLY A 89 4.61 3.31 -12.20
N LEU A 90 4.69 4.60 -12.57
CA LEU A 90 5.51 5.06 -13.68
C LEU A 90 7.01 5.11 -13.35
N LEU A 91 7.35 5.24 -12.06
CA LEU A 91 8.74 5.34 -11.60
C LEU A 91 9.39 3.99 -11.35
N GLN A 92 8.59 2.93 -11.21
CA GLN A 92 9.07 1.64 -10.77
C GLN A 92 8.64 0.54 -11.70
N GLY A 93 9.60 -0.17 -12.24
CA GLY A 93 9.31 -1.18 -13.22
C GLY A 93 8.56 -2.40 -12.70
N ARG A 94 9.00 -3.03 -11.61
CA ARG A 94 8.51 -4.38 -11.21
C ARG A 94 8.50 -4.54 -9.69
N PRO A 95 7.39 -4.17 -8.99
CA PRO A 95 7.33 -4.22 -7.52
C PRO A 95 7.31 -5.65 -6.95
N PHE A 96 6.93 -6.67 -7.74
CA PHE A 96 6.80 -8.05 -7.28
C PHE A 96 7.69 -9.01 -8.07
N SER A 97 8.94 -8.63 -8.31
CA SER A 97 9.92 -9.48 -9.00
C SER A 97 10.61 -10.50 -8.10
N ASN A 98 10.41 -10.42 -6.78
CA ASN A 98 11.12 -11.20 -5.77
C ASN A 98 10.11 -11.90 -4.86
N SER A 99 10.24 -13.24 -4.72
CA SER A 99 9.33 -14.05 -3.91
C SER A 99 9.35 -13.68 -2.43
N GLU A 100 10.49 -13.24 -1.90
CA GLU A 100 10.60 -12.76 -0.52
C GLU A 100 9.77 -11.49 -0.32
N ARG A 101 9.82 -10.55 -1.26
CA ARG A 101 9.00 -9.34 -1.22
C ARG A 101 7.50 -9.68 -1.27
N ILE A 102 7.11 -10.66 -2.08
CA ILE A 102 5.72 -11.12 -2.16
C ILE A 102 5.26 -11.67 -0.81
N ASN A 103 6.05 -12.51 -0.18
CA ASN A 103 5.74 -13.06 1.15
C ASN A 103 5.61 -11.96 2.20
N ASP A 104 6.52 -11.01 2.21
CA ASP A 104 6.49 -9.89 3.15
C ASP A 104 5.27 -9.02 2.93
N ALA A 105 4.94 -8.69 1.68
CA ALA A 105 3.76 -7.90 1.35
C ALA A 105 2.47 -8.58 1.83
N TYR A 106 2.35 -9.89 1.63
CA TYR A 106 1.20 -10.66 2.13
C TYR A 106 1.03 -10.50 3.64
N LYS A 107 2.11 -10.68 4.39
CA LYS A 107 2.10 -10.56 5.86
C LYS A 107 1.79 -9.13 6.30
N GLU A 108 2.34 -8.15 5.59
CA GLU A 108 2.10 -6.72 5.88
C GLU A 108 0.64 -6.36 5.66
N HIS A 109 0.05 -6.79 4.54
CA HIS A 109 -1.38 -6.57 4.26
C HIS A 109 -2.25 -7.23 5.33
N ALA A 110 -1.92 -8.45 5.74
CA ALA A 110 -2.65 -9.14 6.81
C ALA A 110 -2.61 -8.35 8.13
N SER A 111 -1.45 -7.78 8.48
CA SER A 111 -1.28 -6.95 9.68
C SER A 111 -2.10 -5.65 9.60
N ILE A 112 -2.15 -5.02 8.43
CA ILE A 112 -2.96 -3.82 8.20
C ILE A 112 -4.44 -4.14 8.41
N ILE A 113 -4.94 -5.22 7.81
CA ILE A 113 -6.34 -5.65 7.95
C ILE A 113 -6.67 -5.88 9.43
N LYS A 114 -5.80 -6.54 10.16
CA LYS A 114 -6.02 -6.82 11.59
C LYS A 114 -6.13 -5.54 12.40
N ALA A 115 -5.28 -4.55 12.16
CA ALA A 115 -5.34 -3.26 12.83
C ALA A 115 -6.66 -2.52 12.51
N LEU A 116 -7.11 -2.59 11.26
CA LEU A 116 -8.37 -1.99 10.82
C LEU A 116 -9.57 -2.69 11.47
N GLU A 117 -9.57 -4.00 11.57
CA GLU A 117 -10.62 -4.77 12.26
C GLU A 117 -10.75 -4.36 13.72
N LEU A 118 -9.64 -4.07 14.38
CA LEU A 118 -9.60 -3.62 15.77
C LEU A 118 -10.00 -2.16 15.92
N HIS A 119 -10.18 -1.44 14.81
CA HIS A 119 -10.44 0.01 14.81
C HIS A 119 -9.41 0.77 15.67
N ASP A 120 -8.14 0.38 15.54
CA ASP A 120 -7.03 0.94 16.32
C ASP A 120 -6.12 1.79 15.42
N PRO A 121 -6.26 3.13 15.47
CA PRO A 121 -5.45 4.02 14.62
C PRO A 121 -3.94 3.88 14.83
N ASP A 122 -3.51 3.66 16.08
CA ASP A 122 -2.07 3.55 16.38
C ASP A 122 -1.49 2.27 15.80
N LYS A 123 -2.21 1.16 15.89
CA LYS A 123 -1.80 -0.10 15.25
C LYS A 123 -1.82 0.01 13.73
N ALA A 124 -2.80 0.70 13.17
CA ALA A 124 -2.88 0.93 11.72
C ALA A 124 -1.69 1.76 11.24
N GLU A 125 -1.31 2.79 11.98
CA GLU A 125 -0.11 3.59 11.68
C GLU A 125 1.14 2.74 11.68
N ARG A 126 1.35 1.92 12.71
CA ARG A 126 2.53 1.04 12.79
C ARG A 126 2.58 0.04 11.64
N ALA A 127 1.44 -0.56 11.30
CA ALA A 127 1.35 -1.54 10.21
C ALA A 127 1.66 -0.91 8.85
N ILE A 128 1.08 0.25 8.57
CA ILE A 128 1.29 0.94 7.29
C ILE A 128 2.72 1.48 7.16
N THR A 129 3.29 1.97 8.25
CA THR A 129 4.68 2.44 8.30
C THR A 129 5.64 1.32 7.97
N LYS A 130 5.46 0.16 8.59
CA LYS A 130 6.27 -1.02 8.32
C LYS A 130 6.16 -1.47 6.86
N HIS A 131 4.94 -1.48 6.33
CA HIS A 131 4.67 -1.87 4.94
C HIS A 131 5.45 -0.99 3.95
N TYR A 132 5.36 0.32 4.07
CA TYR A 132 6.04 1.23 3.16
C TYR A 132 7.54 1.28 3.36
N ARG A 133 8.01 1.09 4.58
CA ARG A 133 9.45 0.97 4.86
C ARG A 133 10.03 -0.26 4.16
N SER A 134 9.36 -1.40 4.27
CA SER A 134 9.77 -2.65 3.60
C SER A 134 9.72 -2.52 2.07
N ALA A 135 8.68 -1.90 1.55
CA ALA A 135 8.52 -1.66 0.11
C ALA A 135 9.65 -0.76 -0.43
N ARG A 136 9.96 0.32 0.28
CA ARG A 136 11.05 1.23 -0.09
C ARG A 136 12.41 0.53 -0.07
N LYS A 137 12.68 -0.26 0.96
CA LYS A 137 13.93 -1.02 1.09
C LYS A 137 14.12 -2.00 -0.07
N SER A 138 13.06 -2.72 -0.44
CA SER A 138 13.08 -3.64 -1.57
C SER A 138 13.40 -2.95 -2.89
N ARG A 139 12.87 -1.73 -3.10
CA ARG A 139 13.10 -0.95 -4.32
C ARG A 139 14.51 -0.38 -4.39
N LEU A 140 15.04 0.11 -3.28
CA LEU A 140 16.40 0.65 -3.24
C LEU A 140 17.45 -0.42 -3.53
N SER A 141 17.16 -1.69 -3.25
CA SER A 141 18.07 -2.79 -3.56
C SER A 141 18.16 -3.10 -5.06
N LEU A 142 17.24 -2.53 -5.89
CA LEU A 142 17.25 -2.68 -7.35
C LEU A 142 18.07 -1.61 -8.07
N PHE A 143 18.57 -0.64 -7.34
CA PHE A 143 19.47 0.41 -7.85
C PHE A 143 20.89 0.11 -7.37
#